data_8f60dbd0b69a64b9ea2c5c7fc8b7635f
#
_entry.id   8f60dbd0b69a64b9ea2c5c7fc8b7635f
#
_cell.length_a   1.000
_cell.length_b   1.000
_cell.length_c   1.000
_cell.angle_alpha   90.00
_cell.angle_beta   90.00
_cell.angle_gamma   90.00
#
_symmetry.space_group_name_H-M   'P 1'
#
loop_
_entity.id
_entity.type
_entity.pdbx_description
1 polymer ?
#
loop_
_entity_poly.entity_id
_entity_poly.type
_entity_poly.pdbx_seq_one_letter_code
_entity_poly.pdbx_strand_id
1 'polypeptide(L)'
;MDKTTQDSLAKKPVDMRDRILEHLEALTSAVSLDDLARLSTSDIAETLIISRSLASQYLNDLVRAGLVVKVAGRPVRYFHRRAFQKRFQVKLSASEYASLADLIQATGIADHRDFARAVGFDLSLSSVVEQCKAAVQYPPFGLPILLSGGVGVGKSFLSRLVYEYGKNQGLLSRDSSYVRIDCAGVPDAASFNGLLDESIAKSRGGVVFVNGIEALSPSAMEHCLATALGLDASQDAPRARLVLSTTLSADDLKVSSAYSKMPICARVPSLKERTPEEREDLILSFLRSEGCRIGSDVKISRGAYRCLVNADFSDNIAGLRACVTNCCAKAFLNREGDYVVVRPYLLPSGLLSSAQIDQQPDDGVLIDASLDAAESTGPVEQALDALCSLDERFCAGELSVSELVSQAVSAVRGVEDHLIFGRGVTSSRSRAFERIVGAVLADAGSSY
;
A
#
# COMPACT_ATOMS: atom_id res chain seq x y z
N MET A 1 -43.56 -12.18 -47.52
CA MET A 1 -42.17 -12.45 -47.93
C MET A 1 -41.31 -11.40 -47.23
N ASP A 2 -40.74 -11.76 -46.13
CA ASP A 2 -39.55 -11.02 -45.66
C ASP A 2 -38.86 -11.90 -44.61
N LYS A 3 -37.63 -12.30 -44.96
CA LYS A 3 -36.79 -13.13 -44.13
C LYS A 3 -36.09 -12.25 -43.12
N THR A 4 -36.51 -12.35 -41.86
CA THR A 4 -35.80 -11.76 -40.74
C THR A 4 -34.55 -12.57 -40.46
N THR A 5 -33.42 -11.97 -40.76
CA THR A 5 -32.09 -12.50 -40.49
C THR A 5 -31.86 -12.48 -38.98
N GLN A 6 -31.90 -13.63 -38.34
CA GLN A 6 -31.37 -13.81 -36.99
C GLN A 6 -29.84 -13.84 -37.07
N ASP A 7 -29.25 -12.74 -36.70
CA ASP A 7 -27.79 -12.65 -36.52
C ASP A 7 -27.45 -13.23 -35.14
N SER A 8 -27.19 -14.54 -35.15
CA SER A 8 -26.66 -15.25 -33.98
C SER A 8 -25.19 -14.84 -33.82
N LEU A 9 -24.90 -14.01 -32.84
CA LEU A 9 -23.55 -13.79 -32.33
C LEU A 9 -22.96 -15.14 -31.85
N ALA A 10 -22.39 -15.88 -32.79
CA ALA A 10 -21.57 -17.05 -32.48
C ALA A 10 -20.35 -16.57 -31.68
N LYS A 11 -20.34 -16.78 -30.35
CA LYS A 11 -19.12 -16.67 -29.54
C LYS A 11 -18.04 -17.49 -30.23
N LYS A 12 -16.95 -16.83 -30.67
CA LYS A 12 -15.73 -17.52 -31.10
C LYS A 12 -15.34 -18.54 -30.03
N PRO A 13 -14.95 -19.77 -30.40
CA PRO A 13 -14.45 -20.73 -29.41
C PRO A 13 -13.28 -20.08 -28.65
N VAL A 14 -13.45 -19.96 -27.34
CA VAL A 14 -12.39 -19.40 -26.46
C VAL A 14 -11.17 -20.30 -26.63
N ASP A 15 -10.06 -19.72 -27.04
CA ASP A 15 -8.80 -20.46 -27.23
C ASP A 15 -8.38 -21.08 -25.89
N MET A 16 -7.82 -22.30 -25.93
CA MET A 16 -7.33 -23.00 -24.73
C MET A 16 -6.31 -22.14 -23.98
N ARG A 17 -5.54 -21.33 -24.69
CA ARG A 17 -4.61 -20.35 -24.13
C ARG A 17 -5.32 -19.33 -23.25
N ASP A 18 -6.44 -18.78 -23.71
CA ASP A 18 -7.22 -17.79 -22.97
C ASP A 18 -7.87 -18.42 -21.73
N ARG A 19 -8.36 -19.65 -21.84
CA ARG A 19 -8.91 -20.41 -20.68
C ARG A 19 -7.86 -20.66 -19.60
N ILE A 20 -6.62 -20.99 -19.98
CA ILE A 20 -5.52 -21.16 -19.02
C ILE A 20 -5.20 -19.82 -18.34
N LEU A 21 -5.18 -18.72 -19.11
CA LEU A 21 -4.87 -17.39 -18.59
C LEU A 21 -5.94 -16.91 -17.60
N GLU A 22 -7.22 -17.04 -17.94
CA GLU A 22 -8.36 -16.70 -17.06
C GLU A 22 -8.35 -17.55 -15.78
N HIS A 23 -8.08 -18.85 -15.89
CA HIS A 23 -7.98 -19.75 -14.75
C HIS A 23 -6.83 -19.35 -13.81
N LEU A 24 -5.64 -19.03 -14.36
CA LEU A 24 -4.51 -18.53 -13.61
C LEU A 24 -4.79 -17.19 -12.95
N GLU A 25 -5.52 -16.31 -13.64
CA GLU A 25 -5.92 -15.01 -13.06
C GLU A 25 -6.77 -15.20 -11.82
N ALA A 26 -7.79 -16.05 -11.90
CA ALA A 26 -8.67 -16.35 -10.77
C ALA A 26 -7.89 -16.96 -9.59
N LEU A 27 -7.05 -17.97 -9.83
CA LEU A 27 -6.24 -18.61 -8.80
C LEU A 27 -5.24 -17.62 -8.17
N THR A 28 -4.53 -16.83 -8.98
CA THR A 28 -3.54 -15.87 -8.49
C THR A 28 -4.18 -14.74 -7.70
N SER A 29 -5.39 -14.31 -8.06
CA SER A 29 -6.14 -13.27 -7.33
C SER A 29 -6.56 -13.72 -5.94
N ALA A 30 -6.81 -15.02 -5.74
CA ALA A 30 -7.25 -15.61 -4.48
C ALA A 30 -6.07 -16.13 -3.61
N VAL A 31 -4.86 -16.25 -4.16
CA VAL A 31 -3.73 -16.91 -3.52
C VAL A 31 -3.23 -16.17 -2.28
N SER A 32 -2.77 -16.92 -1.28
CA SER A 32 -1.93 -16.43 -0.17
C SER A 32 -0.51 -16.96 -0.34
N LEU A 33 0.49 -16.27 0.22
CA LEU A 33 1.89 -16.71 0.14
C LEU A 33 2.13 -18.06 0.83
N ASP A 34 1.24 -18.44 1.75
CA ASP A 34 1.31 -19.70 2.49
C ASP A 34 0.64 -20.87 1.76
N ASP A 35 -0.21 -20.60 0.75
CA ASP A 35 -0.94 -21.60 -0.02
C ASP A 35 -0.71 -21.43 -1.52
N LEU A 36 0.49 -21.77 -1.96
CA LEU A 36 0.91 -21.70 -3.36
C LEU A 36 0.81 -23.06 -4.07
N ALA A 37 0.22 -24.06 -3.43
CA ALA A 37 0.24 -25.45 -3.93
C ALA A 37 -0.51 -25.61 -5.25
N ARG A 38 -1.64 -24.91 -5.44
CA ARG A 38 -2.55 -25.07 -6.58
C ARG A 38 -2.12 -24.40 -7.91
N LEU A 39 -0.95 -23.82 -7.94
CA LEU A 39 -0.43 -23.06 -9.08
C LEU A 39 0.59 -23.86 -9.90
N SER A 40 0.59 -25.19 -9.77
CA SER A 40 1.50 -26.05 -10.51
C SER A 40 0.91 -26.46 -11.88
N THR A 41 1.79 -26.87 -12.80
CA THR A 41 1.39 -27.41 -14.11
C THR A 41 0.40 -28.57 -13.98
N SER A 42 0.57 -29.42 -12.95
CA SER A 42 -0.27 -30.60 -12.73
C SER A 42 -1.69 -30.20 -12.33
N ASP A 43 -1.82 -29.26 -11.39
CA ASP A 43 -3.13 -28.80 -10.90
C ASP A 43 -3.93 -28.08 -12.00
N ILE A 44 -3.23 -27.27 -12.82
CA ILE A 44 -3.84 -26.56 -13.96
C ILE A 44 -4.29 -27.55 -15.02
N ALA A 45 -3.47 -28.56 -15.31
CA ALA A 45 -3.79 -29.59 -16.29
C ALA A 45 -5.02 -30.42 -15.85
N GLU A 46 -5.07 -30.81 -14.58
CA GLU A 46 -6.19 -31.54 -13.99
C GLU A 46 -7.50 -30.74 -14.02
N THR A 47 -7.45 -29.48 -13.59
CA THR A 47 -8.64 -28.61 -13.54
C THR A 47 -9.21 -28.31 -14.92
N LEU A 48 -8.34 -28.14 -15.94
CA LEU A 48 -8.77 -27.83 -17.30
C LEU A 48 -8.96 -29.07 -18.19
N ILE A 49 -8.73 -30.26 -17.63
CA ILE A 49 -8.89 -31.56 -18.31
C ILE A 49 -8.03 -31.62 -19.58
N ILE A 50 -6.76 -31.25 -19.47
CA ILE A 50 -5.77 -31.31 -20.55
C ILE A 50 -4.54 -32.11 -20.14
N SER A 51 -3.73 -32.55 -21.09
CA SER A 51 -2.49 -33.24 -20.78
C SER A 51 -1.48 -32.27 -20.12
N ARG A 52 -0.66 -32.78 -19.18
CA ARG A 52 0.39 -32.01 -18.51
C ARG A 52 1.41 -31.43 -19.51
N SER A 53 1.71 -32.12 -20.58
CA SER A 53 2.60 -31.65 -21.63
C SER A 53 2.01 -30.44 -22.37
N LEU A 54 0.74 -30.49 -22.69
CA LEU A 54 0.02 -29.40 -23.35
C LEU A 54 -0.10 -28.19 -22.42
N ALA A 55 -0.46 -28.39 -21.15
CA ALA A 55 -0.48 -27.32 -20.15
C ALA A 55 0.90 -26.64 -20.02
N SER A 56 1.97 -27.44 -19.94
CA SER A 56 3.33 -26.91 -19.86
C SER A 56 3.73 -26.10 -21.09
N GLN A 57 3.31 -26.51 -22.28
CA GLN A 57 3.57 -25.79 -23.53
C GLN A 57 2.89 -24.41 -23.51
N TYR A 58 1.59 -24.36 -23.27
CA TYR A 58 0.84 -23.09 -23.20
C TYR A 58 1.36 -22.16 -22.08
N LEU A 59 1.67 -22.70 -20.90
CA LEU A 59 2.22 -21.92 -19.80
C LEU A 59 3.57 -21.28 -20.15
N ASN A 60 4.48 -22.03 -20.80
CA ASN A 60 5.76 -21.47 -21.23
C ASN A 60 5.58 -20.43 -22.37
N ASP A 61 4.61 -20.61 -23.25
CA ASP A 61 4.28 -19.60 -24.28
C ASP A 61 3.74 -18.32 -23.65
N LEU A 62 2.89 -18.43 -22.62
CA LEU A 62 2.39 -17.29 -21.84
C LEU A 62 3.50 -16.60 -21.04
N VAL A 63 4.49 -17.33 -20.53
CA VAL A 63 5.70 -16.77 -19.89
C VAL A 63 6.52 -15.96 -20.90
N ARG A 64 6.76 -16.50 -22.11
CA ARG A 64 7.46 -15.78 -23.19
C ARG A 64 6.72 -14.52 -23.62
N ALA A 65 5.38 -14.57 -23.61
CA ALA A 65 4.53 -13.41 -23.88
C ALA A 65 4.48 -12.38 -22.74
N GLY A 66 5.15 -12.66 -21.59
CA GLY A 66 5.17 -11.76 -20.43
C GLY A 66 3.85 -11.69 -19.66
N LEU A 67 2.86 -12.54 -19.95
CA LEU A 67 1.55 -12.57 -19.29
C LEU A 67 1.55 -13.40 -18.00
N VAL A 68 2.45 -14.37 -17.91
CA VAL A 68 2.60 -15.31 -16.81
C VAL A 68 4.02 -15.26 -16.28
N VAL A 69 4.17 -15.41 -14.98
CA VAL A 69 5.45 -15.50 -14.27
C VAL A 69 5.67 -16.93 -13.81
N LYS A 70 6.86 -17.45 -14.10
CA LYS A 70 7.29 -18.79 -13.72
C LYS A 70 8.26 -18.72 -12.55
N VAL A 71 7.99 -19.52 -11.55
CA VAL A 71 8.88 -19.71 -10.40
C VAL A 71 9.37 -21.16 -10.40
N ALA A 72 10.67 -21.32 -10.57
CA ALA A 72 11.30 -22.63 -10.55
C ALA A 72 11.19 -23.24 -9.14
N GLY A 73 11.15 -24.59 -9.10
CA GLY A 73 11.01 -25.33 -7.86
C GLY A 73 10.42 -26.72 -8.10
N ARG A 74 10.10 -27.41 -7.03
CA ARG A 74 9.42 -28.71 -7.09
C ARG A 74 8.19 -28.67 -6.18
N PRO A 75 6.99 -28.43 -6.74
CA PRO A 75 6.67 -28.23 -8.18
C PRO A 75 7.04 -26.83 -8.71
N VAL A 76 7.15 -26.70 -10.05
CA VAL A 76 7.23 -25.40 -10.73
C VAL A 76 5.88 -24.71 -10.60
N ARG A 77 5.86 -23.41 -10.30
CA ARG A 77 4.66 -22.61 -10.10
C ARG A 77 4.53 -21.53 -11.15
N TYR A 78 3.28 -21.21 -11.49
CA TYR A 78 2.95 -20.19 -12.47
C TYR A 78 1.94 -19.22 -11.90
N PHE A 79 2.17 -17.91 -12.10
CA PHE A 79 1.31 -16.84 -11.62
C PHE A 79 0.89 -15.97 -12.78
N HIS A 80 -0.37 -15.57 -12.82
CA HIS A 80 -0.81 -14.52 -13.74
C HIS A 80 -0.16 -13.20 -13.33
N ARG A 81 0.66 -12.58 -14.23
CA ARG A 81 1.49 -11.41 -13.89
C ARG A 81 0.68 -10.26 -13.28
N ARG A 82 -0.35 -9.78 -13.97
CA ARG A 82 -1.17 -8.65 -13.50
C ARG A 82 -1.92 -8.98 -12.21
N ALA A 83 -2.49 -10.16 -12.09
CA ALA A 83 -3.19 -10.58 -10.88
C ALA A 83 -2.26 -10.66 -9.67
N PHE A 84 -1.03 -11.15 -9.85
CA PHE A 84 0.00 -11.18 -8.80
C PHE A 84 0.41 -9.78 -8.38
N GLN A 85 0.74 -8.91 -9.33
CA GLN A 85 1.08 -7.50 -9.07
C GLN A 85 -0.05 -6.78 -8.33
N LYS A 86 -1.30 -7.01 -8.75
CA LYS A 86 -2.50 -6.45 -8.11
C LYS A 86 -2.71 -7.00 -6.69
N ARG A 87 -2.56 -8.32 -6.51
CA ARG A 87 -2.80 -9.00 -5.23
C ARG A 87 -1.81 -8.58 -4.16
N PHE A 88 -0.54 -8.48 -4.50
CA PHE A 88 0.55 -8.18 -3.58
C PHE A 88 1.03 -6.73 -3.65
N GLN A 89 0.49 -5.92 -4.57
CA GLN A 89 0.86 -4.52 -4.81
C GLN A 89 2.37 -4.34 -5.07
N VAL A 90 2.93 -5.26 -5.85
CA VAL A 90 4.35 -5.28 -6.21
C VAL A 90 4.52 -5.29 -7.71
N LYS A 91 5.70 -4.89 -8.19
CA LYS A 91 6.07 -5.00 -9.59
C LYS A 91 6.94 -6.23 -9.79
N LEU A 92 6.75 -6.88 -10.93
CA LEU A 92 7.52 -8.06 -11.33
C LEU A 92 8.49 -7.65 -12.44
N SER A 93 9.77 -7.55 -12.12
CA SER A 93 10.85 -7.16 -13.03
C SER A 93 11.18 -8.26 -14.05
N ALA A 94 11.03 -9.53 -13.67
CA ALA A 94 11.33 -10.68 -14.51
C ALA A 94 10.08 -11.53 -14.82
N SER A 95 10.18 -12.39 -15.82
CA SER A 95 9.16 -13.41 -16.13
C SER A 95 9.50 -14.78 -15.54
N GLU A 96 10.73 -15.01 -15.10
CA GLU A 96 11.18 -16.24 -14.47
C GLU A 96 12.04 -15.94 -13.25
N TYR A 97 11.81 -16.70 -12.17
CA TYR A 97 12.55 -16.61 -10.90
C TYR A 97 13.09 -18.00 -10.53
N ALA A 98 14.29 -18.04 -9.97
CA ALA A 98 14.99 -19.29 -9.63
C ALA A 98 14.34 -20.05 -8.47
N SER A 99 13.65 -19.35 -7.57
CA SER A 99 12.91 -19.92 -6.45
C SER A 99 11.80 -18.98 -5.96
N LEU A 100 10.93 -19.48 -5.09
CA LEU A 100 9.95 -18.64 -4.42
C LEU A 100 10.63 -17.60 -3.50
N ALA A 101 11.73 -17.96 -2.86
CA ALA A 101 12.51 -17.04 -2.05
C ALA A 101 13.10 -15.91 -2.91
N ASP A 102 13.58 -16.22 -4.11
CA ASP A 102 14.07 -15.26 -5.07
C ASP A 102 12.97 -14.30 -5.55
N LEU A 103 11.78 -14.82 -5.87
CA LEU A 103 10.61 -13.98 -6.18
C LEU A 103 10.25 -13.05 -5.01
N ILE A 104 10.20 -13.57 -3.78
CA ILE A 104 9.87 -12.81 -2.58
C ILE A 104 10.91 -11.71 -2.34
N GLN A 105 12.20 -12.04 -2.48
CA GLN A 105 13.30 -11.11 -2.32
C GLN A 105 13.29 -10.02 -3.43
N ALA A 106 13.13 -10.43 -4.69
CA ALA A 106 13.10 -9.50 -5.82
C ALA A 106 11.90 -8.55 -5.81
N THR A 107 10.79 -8.95 -5.19
CA THR A 107 9.57 -8.14 -5.10
C THR A 107 9.38 -7.43 -3.77
N GLY A 108 10.24 -7.68 -2.77
CA GLY A 108 10.11 -7.12 -1.42
C GLY A 108 8.84 -7.57 -0.68
N ILE A 109 8.10 -8.58 -1.17
CA ILE A 109 6.84 -9.02 -0.55
C ILE A 109 7.03 -9.40 0.93
N ALA A 110 8.21 -9.91 1.31
CA ALA A 110 8.52 -10.24 2.70
C ALA A 110 8.57 -8.99 3.60
N ASP A 111 9.04 -7.87 3.05
CA ASP A 111 9.14 -6.59 3.74
C ASP A 111 7.77 -5.87 3.82
N HIS A 112 6.81 -6.27 2.98
CA HIS A 112 5.44 -5.73 2.96
C HIS A 112 4.43 -6.61 3.72
N ARG A 113 4.86 -7.29 4.78
CA ARG A 113 3.96 -8.04 5.66
C ARG A 113 3.49 -7.18 6.81
N ASP A 114 2.23 -7.40 7.23
CA ASP A 114 1.59 -6.74 8.37
C ASP A 114 1.88 -5.22 8.46
N PHE A 115 2.51 -4.74 9.53
CA PHE A 115 2.74 -3.31 9.74
C PHE A 115 3.65 -2.63 8.72
N ALA A 116 4.55 -3.35 8.05
CA ALA A 116 5.39 -2.79 6.99
C ALA A 116 4.58 -2.30 5.77
N ARG A 117 3.31 -2.72 5.65
CA ARG A 117 2.37 -2.19 4.65
C ARG A 117 1.85 -0.79 4.95
N ALA A 118 2.03 -0.30 6.17
CA ALA A 118 1.58 1.02 6.54
C ALA A 118 2.65 2.05 6.21
N VAL A 119 2.34 2.97 5.31
CA VAL A 119 3.23 4.11 5.03
C VAL A 119 3.55 4.83 6.34
N GLY A 120 4.84 5.03 6.61
CA GLY A 120 5.33 5.64 7.85
C GLY A 120 5.35 4.71 9.07
N PHE A 121 5.33 3.39 8.86
CA PHE A 121 5.38 2.40 9.96
C PHE A 121 6.63 2.53 10.84
N ASP A 122 7.73 2.98 10.27
CA ASP A 122 9.04 3.26 10.90
C ASP A 122 9.29 4.76 11.15
N LEU A 123 8.35 5.61 10.77
CA LEU A 123 8.42 7.07 10.93
C LEU A 123 7.31 7.55 11.89
N SER A 124 6.31 8.25 11.39
CA SER A 124 5.25 8.84 12.22
C SER A 124 4.35 7.81 12.93
N LEU A 125 4.25 6.59 12.41
CA LEU A 125 3.52 5.48 13.03
C LEU A 125 4.38 4.59 13.93
N SER A 126 5.69 4.77 14.00
CA SER A 126 6.60 3.85 14.70
C SER A 126 6.15 3.55 16.12
N SER A 127 5.84 4.58 16.92
CA SER A 127 5.35 4.40 18.28
C SER A 127 4.03 3.63 18.36
N VAL A 128 3.08 3.90 17.45
CA VAL A 128 1.80 3.17 17.38
C VAL A 128 2.03 1.70 17.03
N VAL A 129 2.90 1.44 16.07
CA VAL A 129 3.25 0.09 15.61
C VAL A 129 3.91 -0.71 16.72
N GLU A 130 4.88 -0.10 17.44
CA GLU A 130 5.55 -0.76 18.57
C GLU A 130 4.58 -1.09 19.70
N GLN A 131 3.68 -0.17 20.07
CA GLN A 131 2.65 -0.42 21.06
C GLN A 131 1.70 -1.56 20.62
N CYS A 132 1.29 -1.58 19.37
CA CYS A 132 0.46 -2.66 18.83
C CYS A 132 1.20 -4.01 18.85
N LYS A 133 2.47 -4.04 18.44
CA LYS A 133 3.30 -5.27 18.50
C LYS A 133 3.45 -5.77 19.93
N ALA A 134 3.80 -4.89 20.87
CA ALA A 134 3.92 -5.24 22.29
C ALA A 134 2.61 -5.81 22.85
N ALA A 135 1.47 -5.17 22.53
CA ALA A 135 0.16 -5.64 22.95
C ALA A 135 -0.14 -7.06 22.44
N VAL A 136 0.14 -7.34 21.15
CA VAL A 136 -0.12 -8.65 20.56
C VAL A 136 0.77 -9.74 21.15
N GLN A 137 2.04 -9.41 21.44
CA GLN A 137 3.02 -10.36 21.97
C GLN A 137 2.91 -10.62 23.46
N TYR A 138 2.16 -9.79 24.20
CA TYR A 138 2.07 -9.90 25.65
C TYR A 138 1.41 -11.23 26.09
N PRO A 139 2.08 -12.06 26.92
CA PRO A 139 1.53 -13.34 27.35
C PRO A 139 0.41 -13.17 28.40
N PRO A 140 -0.56 -14.11 28.50
CA PRO A 140 -0.70 -15.29 27.64
C PRO A 140 -1.55 -15.04 26.39
N PHE A 141 -2.38 -13.99 26.34
CA PHE A 141 -3.40 -13.78 25.28
C PHE A 141 -3.31 -12.40 24.60
N GLY A 142 -2.25 -11.65 24.85
CA GLY A 142 -2.15 -10.26 24.40
C GLY A 142 -2.90 -9.28 25.31
N LEU A 143 -2.73 -7.99 25.03
CA LEU A 143 -3.44 -6.90 25.72
C LEU A 143 -4.46 -6.25 24.79
N PRO A 144 -5.58 -5.73 25.31
CA PRO A 144 -6.50 -4.92 24.52
C PRO A 144 -5.83 -3.60 24.11
N ILE A 145 -6.20 -3.11 22.94
CA ILE A 145 -5.64 -1.90 22.34
C ILE A 145 -6.75 -0.88 22.13
N LEU A 146 -6.54 0.36 22.54
CA LEU A 146 -7.38 1.49 22.17
C LEU A 146 -6.63 2.37 21.17
N LEU A 147 -7.17 2.46 19.94
CA LEU A 147 -6.67 3.36 18.89
C LEU A 147 -7.46 4.66 18.92
N SER A 148 -6.82 5.77 19.26
CA SER A 148 -7.42 7.10 19.24
C SER A 148 -6.92 7.91 18.04
N GLY A 149 -7.74 8.84 17.55
CA GLY A 149 -7.36 9.75 16.47
C GLY A 149 -8.55 10.15 15.59
N GLY A 150 -8.40 11.18 14.80
CA GLY A 150 -9.45 11.75 13.95
C GLY A 150 -10.12 10.73 12.99
N VAL A 151 -11.18 11.17 12.34
CA VAL A 151 -11.83 10.38 11.29
C VAL A 151 -10.85 10.17 10.14
N GLY A 152 -10.83 8.98 9.55
CA GLY A 152 -10.07 8.70 8.33
C GLY A 152 -8.55 8.56 8.48
N VAL A 153 -7.98 8.58 9.71
CA VAL A 153 -6.53 8.45 9.93
C VAL A 153 -5.95 7.03 9.74
N GLY A 154 -6.81 6.03 9.54
CA GLY A 154 -6.37 4.65 9.28
C GLY A 154 -6.51 3.67 10.45
N LYS A 155 -7.28 3.98 11.52
CA LYS A 155 -7.49 3.09 12.67
C LYS A 155 -7.96 1.68 12.29
N SER A 156 -8.95 1.58 11.39
CA SER A 156 -9.46 0.28 10.89
C SER A 156 -8.42 -0.49 10.09
N PHE A 157 -7.54 0.20 9.38
CA PHE A 157 -6.43 -0.43 8.67
C PHE A 157 -5.40 -0.98 9.66
N LEU A 158 -5.00 -0.20 10.65
CA LEU A 158 -4.07 -0.64 11.71
C LEU A 158 -4.62 -1.83 12.49
N SER A 159 -5.91 -1.84 12.83
CA SER A 159 -6.52 -3.00 13.53
C SER A 159 -6.43 -4.28 12.70
N ARG A 160 -6.52 -4.17 11.37
CA ARG A 160 -6.32 -5.31 10.48
C ARG A 160 -4.86 -5.76 10.44
N LEU A 161 -3.91 -4.82 10.47
CA LEU A 161 -2.48 -5.15 10.56
C LEU A 161 -2.12 -5.82 11.90
N VAL A 162 -2.79 -5.47 12.99
CA VAL A 162 -2.69 -6.17 14.29
C VAL A 162 -3.04 -7.66 14.12
N TYR A 163 -4.14 -7.96 13.43
CA TYR A 163 -4.52 -9.34 13.14
C TYR A 163 -3.52 -10.06 12.24
N GLU A 164 -3.10 -9.41 11.15
CA GLU A 164 -2.12 -9.99 10.21
C GLU A 164 -0.79 -10.26 10.91
N TYR A 165 -0.31 -9.33 11.75
CA TYR A 165 0.88 -9.52 12.56
C TYR A 165 0.76 -10.70 13.53
N GLY A 166 -0.36 -10.80 14.25
CA GLY A 166 -0.60 -11.92 15.17
C GLY A 166 -0.60 -13.28 14.46
N LYS A 167 -1.11 -13.34 13.22
CA LYS A 167 -1.04 -14.54 12.38
C LYS A 167 0.37 -14.84 11.90
N ASN A 168 1.09 -13.84 11.42
CA ASN A 168 2.46 -14.00 10.92
C ASN A 168 3.43 -14.46 12.02
N GLN A 169 3.21 -13.99 13.27
CA GLN A 169 3.99 -14.41 14.43
C GLN A 169 3.56 -15.77 15.03
N GLY A 170 2.53 -16.42 14.47
CA GLY A 170 2.00 -17.66 15.02
C GLY A 170 1.29 -17.52 16.37
N LEU A 171 0.96 -16.29 16.80
CA LEU A 171 0.27 -15.97 18.05
C LEU A 171 -1.25 -16.14 17.95
N LEU A 172 -1.76 -16.26 16.74
CA LEU A 172 -3.15 -16.56 16.41
C LEU A 172 -3.26 -17.89 15.69
N SER A 173 -4.32 -18.67 15.98
CA SER A 173 -4.56 -19.93 15.32
C SER A 173 -4.81 -19.76 13.81
N ARG A 174 -4.58 -20.81 13.01
CA ARG A 174 -4.86 -20.77 11.56
C ARG A 174 -6.33 -20.52 11.27
N ASP A 175 -7.23 -21.01 12.11
CA ASP A 175 -8.69 -20.89 11.95
C ASP A 175 -9.24 -19.58 12.54
N SER A 176 -8.40 -18.76 13.16
CA SER A 176 -8.80 -17.47 13.72
C SER A 176 -9.25 -16.51 12.63
N SER A 177 -10.16 -15.61 12.94
CA SER A 177 -10.68 -14.62 12.02
C SER A 177 -10.67 -13.20 12.61
N TYR A 178 -10.71 -12.22 11.72
CA TYR A 178 -10.88 -10.81 12.03
C TYR A 178 -12.37 -10.47 11.91
N VAL A 179 -12.96 -9.97 12.99
CA VAL A 179 -14.36 -9.53 13.03
C VAL A 179 -14.41 -8.04 13.35
N ARG A 180 -15.30 -7.30 12.69
CA ARG A 180 -15.50 -5.87 12.90
C ARG A 180 -16.92 -5.60 13.39
N ILE A 181 -17.04 -4.73 14.39
CA ILE A 181 -18.28 -4.17 14.90
C ILE A 181 -18.22 -2.64 14.71
N ASP A 182 -19.21 -2.05 14.07
CA ASP A 182 -19.39 -0.61 13.97
C ASP A 182 -20.43 -0.13 14.97
N CYS A 183 -20.04 0.60 16.01
CA CYS A 183 -20.90 0.99 17.12
C CYS A 183 -22.01 1.96 16.72
N ALA A 184 -21.79 2.81 15.73
CA ALA A 184 -22.76 3.80 15.25
C ALA A 184 -24.08 3.19 14.73
N GLY A 185 -24.09 1.91 14.37
CA GLY A 185 -25.26 1.20 13.87
C GLY A 185 -25.99 0.37 14.94
N VAL A 186 -25.55 0.39 16.21
CA VAL A 186 -26.12 -0.46 17.26
C VAL A 186 -27.12 0.33 18.09
N PRO A 187 -28.41 -0.11 18.20
CA PRO A 187 -29.47 0.70 18.76
C PRO A 187 -29.42 0.81 20.29
N ASP A 188 -28.99 -0.24 21.00
CA ASP A 188 -29.01 -0.31 22.46
C ASP A 188 -27.91 -1.23 23.03
N ALA A 189 -27.73 -1.19 24.36
CA ALA A 189 -26.71 -1.95 25.06
C ALA A 189 -26.89 -3.47 24.94
N ALA A 190 -28.12 -3.96 24.98
CA ALA A 190 -28.38 -5.40 24.93
C ALA A 190 -28.02 -5.97 23.54
N SER A 191 -28.38 -5.26 22.48
CA SER A 191 -27.99 -5.58 21.10
C SER A 191 -26.48 -5.55 20.91
N PHE A 192 -25.80 -4.55 21.51
CA PHE A 192 -24.33 -4.48 21.45
C PHE A 192 -23.68 -5.68 22.16
N ASN A 193 -24.13 -5.99 23.39
CA ASN A 193 -23.55 -7.08 24.18
C ASN A 193 -23.70 -8.42 23.46
N GLY A 194 -24.89 -8.72 22.91
CA GLY A 194 -25.09 -9.94 22.11
C GLY A 194 -24.23 -9.99 20.86
N LEU A 195 -24.07 -8.85 20.15
CA LEU A 195 -23.20 -8.75 18.98
C LEU A 195 -21.72 -8.93 19.34
N LEU A 196 -21.28 -8.41 20.48
CA LEU A 196 -19.89 -8.57 20.96
C LEU A 196 -19.60 -10.04 21.28
N ASP A 197 -20.47 -10.71 22.02
CA ASP A 197 -20.33 -12.13 22.37
C ASP A 197 -20.30 -13.02 21.12
N GLU A 198 -21.21 -12.78 20.18
CA GLU A 198 -21.24 -13.50 18.90
C GLU A 198 -19.95 -13.25 18.08
N SER A 199 -19.45 -12.02 18.08
CA SER A 199 -18.22 -11.64 17.35
C SER A 199 -17.00 -12.30 17.96
N ILE A 200 -16.91 -12.37 19.29
CA ILE A 200 -15.84 -13.09 20.01
C ILE A 200 -15.86 -14.56 19.62
N ALA A 201 -17.02 -15.21 19.66
CA ALA A 201 -17.17 -16.62 19.26
C ALA A 201 -16.77 -16.83 17.78
N LYS A 202 -17.22 -15.96 16.88
CA LYS A 202 -16.88 -16.01 15.44
C LYS A 202 -15.39 -15.79 15.17
N SER A 203 -14.71 -15.01 16.01
CA SER A 203 -13.28 -14.71 15.85
C SER A 203 -12.37 -15.92 16.06
N ARG A 204 -12.83 -16.94 16.78
CA ARG A 204 -12.05 -18.17 17.11
C ARG A 204 -10.67 -17.88 17.67
N GLY A 205 -10.61 -16.99 18.65
CA GLY A 205 -9.35 -16.55 19.24
C GLY A 205 -8.56 -15.53 18.39
N GLY A 206 -9.21 -14.95 17.39
CA GLY A 206 -8.63 -13.92 16.53
C GLY A 206 -8.74 -12.51 17.13
N VAL A 207 -9.05 -11.54 16.27
CA VAL A 207 -9.19 -10.14 16.64
C VAL A 207 -10.63 -9.68 16.40
N VAL A 208 -11.21 -9.03 17.40
CA VAL A 208 -12.47 -8.29 17.27
C VAL A 208 -12.16 -6.79 17.34
N PHE A 209 -12.48 -6.09 16.26
CA PHE A 209 -12.32 -4.64 16.15
C PHE A 209 -13.64 -3.94 16.42
N VAL A 210 -13.70 -3.17 17.49
CA VAL A 210 -14.86 -2.37 17.89
C VAL A 210 -14.63 -0.92 17.48
N ASN A 211 -15.32 -0.46 16.46
CA ASN A 211 -15.10 0.84 15.83
C ASN A 211 -16.07 1.89 16.37
N GLY A 212 -15.53 3.00 16.89
CA GLY A 212 -16.32 4.15 17.31
C GLY A 212 -17.00 3.93 18.65
N ILE A 213 -16.23 3.54 19.68
CA ILE A 213 -16.76 3.25 21.02
C ILE A 213 -17.47 4.44 21.67
N GLU A 214 -17.20 5.66 21.22
CA GLU A 214 -17.87 6.89 21.67
C GLU A 214 -19.37 6.90 21.37
N ALA A 215 -19.84 6.07 20.45
CA ALA A 215 -21.25 5.93 20.12
C ALA A 215 -22.01 4.98 21.07
N LEU A 216 -21.30 4.26 21.94
CA LEU A 216 -21.91 3.32 22.89
C LEU A 216 -22.54 4.04 24.07
N SER A 217 -23.64 3.48 24.57
CA SER A 217 -24.19 3.88 25.87
C SER A 217 -23.21 3.57 27.00
N PRO A 218 -23.29 4.25 28.16
CA PRO A 218 -22.38 4.00 29.29
C PRO A 218 -22.35 2.53 29.74
N SER A 219 -23.49 1.82 29.74
CA SER A 219 -23.55 0.41 30.13
C SER A 219 -22.91 -0.52 29.08
N ALA A 220 -23.10 -0.24 27.79
CA ALA A 220 -22.45 -0.99 26.72
C ALA A 220 -20.93 -0.77 26.72
N MET A 221 -20.49 0.46 26.98
CA MET A 221 -19.09 0.81 27.12
C MET A 221 -18.45 0.05 28.29
N GLU A 222 -19.11 0.02 29.44
CA GLU A 222 -18.60 -0.69 30.62
C GLU A 222 -18.46 -2.19 30.35
N HIS A 223 -19.47 -2.82 29.74
CA HIS A 223 -19.39 -4.22 29.33
C HIS A 223 -18.28 -4.47 28.31
N CYS A 224 -18.13 -3.61 27.29
CA CYS A 224 -17.06 -3.71 26.30
C CYS A 224 -15.67 -3.68 26.95
N LEU A 225 -15.47 -2.77 27.93
CA LEU A 225 -14.20 -2.65 28.66
C LEU A 225 -13.97 -3.82 29.61
N ALA A 226 -14.98 -4.28 30.34
CA ALA A 226 -14.88 -5.46 31.19
C ALA A 226 -14.48 -6.70 30.38
N THR A 227 -15.13 -6.91 29.24
CA THR A 227 -14.81 -7.98 28.30
C THR A 227 -13.39 -7.83 27.74
N ALA A 228 -12.98 -6.62 27.32
CA ALA A 228 -11.65 -6.36 26.79
C ALA A 228 -10.54 -6.67 27.82
N LEU A 229 -10.77 -6.32 29.09
CA LEU A 229 -9.85 -6.57 30.19
C LEU A 229 -9.93 -8.00 30.76
N GLY A 230 -10.88 -8.80 30.29
CA GLY A 230 -11.06 -10.18 30.75
C GLY A 230 -11.57 -10.27 32.19
N LEU A 231 -12.24 -9.23 32.72
CA LEU A 231 -12.72 -9.18 34.10
C LEU A 231 -13.87 -10.14 34.37
N ASP A 232 -14.66 -10.45 33.35
CA ASP A 232 -15.86 -11.31 33.43
C ASP A 232 -15.64 -12.72 32.84
N ALA A 233 -14.41 -13.05 32.39
CA ALA A 233 -14.16 -14.30 31.68
C ALA A 233 -13.94 -15.48 32.63
N SER A 234 -14.80 -16.49 32.54
CA SER A 234 -14.48 -17.84 33.03
C SER A 234 -13.28 -18.41 32.26
N GLN A 235 -12.52 -19.35 32.86
CA GLN A 235 -11.32 -19.92 32.24
C GLN A 235 -11.60 -20.60 30.89
N ASP A 236 -12.83 -21.08 30.67
CA ASP A 236 -13.27 -21.81 29.47
C ASP A 236 -14.02 -20.92 28.45
N ALA A 237 -14.18 -19.60 28.71
CA ALA A 237 -14.89 -18.73 27.79
C ALA A 237 -14.10 -18.48 26.50
N PRO A 238 -14.77 -18.36 25.32
CA PRO A 238 -14.14 -17.95 24.10
C PRO A 238 -13.43 -16.59 24.30
N ARG A 239 -12.19 -16.49 23.86
CA ARG A 239 -11.40 -15.25 24.01
C ARG A 239 -11.05 -14.71 22.63
N ALA A 240 -11.00 -13.40 22.52
CA ALA A 240 -10.52 -12.67 21.36
C ALA A 240 -9.61 -11.52 21.81
N ARG A 241 -8.72 -11.08 20.95
CA ARG A 241 -8.00 -9.82 21.16
C ARG A 241 -8.89 -8.68 20.72
N LEU A 242 -9.24 -7.81 21.66
CA LEU A 242 -10.07 -6.64 21.37
C LEU A 242 -9.19 -5.46 20.98
N VAL A 243 -9.50 -4.88 19.83
CA VAL A 243 -8.96 -3.60 19.38
C VAL A 243 -10.12 -2.63 19.30
N LEU A 244 -10.09 -1.62 20.14
CA LEU A 244 -11.11 -0.57 20.22
C LEU A 244 -10.65 0.66 19.45
N SER A 245 -11.57 1.44 18.90
CA SER A 245 -11.21 2.73 18.30
C SER A 245 -12.16 3.84 18.71
N THR A 246 -11.60 5.06 18.82
CA THR A 246 -12.35 6.28 19.12
C THR A 246 -11.84 7.47 18.31
N THR A 247 -12.71 8.45 18.11
CA THR A 247 -12.36 9.75 17.53
C THR A 247 -12.08 10.80 18.60
N LEU A 248 -12.35 10.50 19.86
CA LEU A 248 -12.11 11.41 20.97
C LEU A 248 -10.62 11.74 21.11
N SER A 249 -10.33 12.98 21.49
CA SER A 249 -8.97 13.43 21.77
C SER A 249 -8.40 12.77 23.03
N ALA A 250 -7.08 12.84 23.21
CA ALA A 250 -6.43 12.32 24.42
C ALA A 250 -6.93 13.01 25.68
N ASP A 251 -7.29 14.30 25.60
CA ASP A 251 -7.78 15.06 26.75
C ASP A 251 -9.22 14.69 27.10
N ASP A 252 -10.08 14.49 26.11
CA ASP A 252 -11.43 13.95 26.31
C ASP A 252 -11.38 12.52 26.89
N LEU A 253 -10.43 11.72 26.42
CA LEU A 253 -10.22 10.35 26.90
C LEU A 253 -9.72 10.30 28.36
N LYS A 254 -8.88 11.26 28.79
CA LYS A 254 -8.42 11.34 30.19
C LYS A 254 -9.57 11.54 31.18
N VAL A 255 -10.63 12.19 30.77
CA VAL A 255 -11.85 12.36 31.55
C VAL A 255 -12.73 11.10 31.50
N SER A 256 -12.56 10.24 30.49
CA SER A 256 -13.32 9.00 30.33
C SER A 256 -12.73 7.88 31.19
N SER A 257 -13.60 7.16 31.91
CA SER A 257 -13.22 5.96 32.68
C SER A 257 -12.63 4.85 31.78
N ALA A 258 -12.92 4.88 30.47
CA ALA A 258 -12.39 3.96 29.47
C ALA A 258 -10.88 4.06 29.31
N TYR A 259 -10.36 5.29 29.24
CA TYR A 259 -8.93 5.53 29.02
C TYR A 259 -8.07 5.02 30.18
N SER A 260 -8.52 5.29 31.43
CA SER A 260 -7.76 4.89 32.60
C SER A 260 -7.67 3.38 32.83
N LYS A 261 -8.56 2.61 32.22
CA LYS A 261 -8.59 1.14 32.33
C LYS A 261 -7.81 0.42 31.21
N MET A 262 -7.55 1.10 30.10
CA MET A 262 -6.91 0.45 28.94
C MET A 262 -5.39 0.43 29.10
N PRO A 263 -4.75 -0.76 29.00
CA PRO A 263 -3.30 -0.88 29.16
C PRO A 263 -2.52 -0.30 27.99
N ILE A 264 -3.09 -0.30 26.80
CA ILE A 264 -2.46 0.24 25.59
C ILE A 264 -3.41 1.25 24.94
N CYS A 265 -2.95 2.50 24.89
CA CYS A 265 -3.66 3.62 24.24
C CYS A 265 -2.73 4.24 23.19
N ALA A 266 -2.95 3.89 21.92
CA ALA A 266 -2.12 4.33 20.82
C ALA A 266 -2.83 5.45 20.01
N ARG A 267 -2.21 6.63 19.93
CA ARG A 267 -2.71 7.76 19.17
C ARG A 267 -2.21 7.69 17.74
N VAL A 268 -3.13 7.56 16.80
CA VAL A 268 -2.85 7.55 15.36
C VAL A 268 -2.76 9.00 14.87
N PRO A 269 -1.61 9.44 14.31
CA PRO A 269 -1.43 10.80 13.85
C PRO A 269 -2.35 11.11 12.65
N SER A 270 -2.77 12.38 12.56
CA SER A 270 -3.52 12.91 11.41
C SER A 270 -2.66 12.99 10.16
N LEU A 271 -3.28 13.20 9.00
CA LEU A 271 -2.54 13.40 7.74
C LEU A 271 -1.62 14.64 7.81
N LYS A 272 -2.02 15.68 8.54
CA LYS A 272 -1.19 16.89 8.74
C LYS A 272 0.07 16.63 9.55
N GLU A 273 0.03 15.69 10.47
CA GLU A 273 1.16 15.30 11.33
C GLU A 273 2.11 14.31 10.64
N ARG A 274 1.75 13.84 9.43
CA ARG A 274 2.60 13.00 8.60
C ARG A 274 3.67 13.83 7.91
N THR A 275 4.85 13.24 7.71
CA THR A 275 5.91 13.93 6.96
C THR A 275 5.50 14.16 5.50
N PRO A 276 6.08 15.13 4.81
CA PRO A 276 5.83 15.34 3.37
C PRO A 276 6.05 14.07 2.56
N GLU A 277 7.12 13.33 2.87
CA GLU A 277 7.50 12.07 2.20
C GLU A 277 6.41 11.01 2.39
N GLU A 278 5.88 10.86 3.62
CA GLU A 278 4.77 9.93 3.87
C GLU A 278 3.51 10.30 3.09
N ARG A 279 3.21 11.61 2.95
CA ARG A 279 2.06 12.05 2.15
C ARG A 279 2.24 11.70 0.68
N GLU A 280 3.43 11.89 0.15
CA GLU A 280 3.77 11.52 -1.22
C GLU A 280 3.64 10.01 -1.44
N ASP A 281 4.15 9.19 -0.52
CA ASP A 281 4.01 7.72 -0.59
C ASP A 281 2.56 7.28 -0.56
N LEU A 282 1.73 7.91 0.28
CA LEU A 282 0.30 7.65 0.32
C LEU A 282 -0.36 7.95 -1.03
N ILE A 283 -0.04 9.11 -1.64
CA ILE A 283 -0.59 9.50 -2.95
C ILE A 283 -0.20 8.47 -4.01
N LEU A 284 1.10 8.14 -4.12
CA LEU A 284 1.60 7.17 -5.09
C LEU A 284 1.01 5.78 -4.86
N SER A 285 0.90 5.34 -3.60
CA SER A 285 0.26 4.07 -3.24
C SER A 285 -1.20 4.01 -3.67
N PHE A 286 -1.95 5.11 -3.49
CA PHE A 286 -3.35 5.17 -3.92
C PHE A 286 -3.48 5.21 -5.45
N LEU A 287 -2.65 5.96 -6.14
CA LEU A 287 -2.61 5.96 -7.61
C LEU A 287 -2.29 4.58 -8.18
N ARG A 288 -1.30 3.86 -7.61
CA ARG A 288 -1.00 2.47 -7.98
C ARG A 288 -2.19 1.55 -7.74
N SER A 289 -2.83 1.67 -6.57
CA SER A 289 -4.01 0.87 -6.25
C SER A 289 -5.15 1.09 -7.25
N GLU A 290 -5.37 2.34 -7.67
CA GLU A 290 -6.36 2.67 -8.69
C GLU A 290 -5.93 2.16 -10.08
N GLY A 291 -4.67 2.28 -10.45
CA GLY A 291 -4.13 1.71 -11.69
C GLY A 291 -4.35 0.21 -11.78
N CYS A 292 -4.06 -0.51 -10.68
CA CYS A 292 -4.36 -1.94 -10.58
C CYS A 292 -5.85 -2.26 -10.72
N ARG A 293 -6.74 -1.40 -10.16
CA ARG A 293 -8.19 -1.58 -10.23
C ARG A 293 -8.75 -1.33 -11.62
N ILE A 294 -8.21 -0.32 -12.30
CA ILE A 294 -8.61 0.08 -13.65
C ILE A 294 -8.00 -0.84 -14.72
N GLY A 295 -6.89 -1.52 -14.40
CA GLY A 295 -6.13 -2.34 -15.34
C GLY A 295 -5.29 -1.51 -16.33
N SER A 296 -4.89 -0.29 -15.94
CA SER A 296 -4.11 0.65 -16.74
C SER A 296 -3.13 1.41 -15.86
N ASP A 297 -1.99 1.79 -16.40
CA ASP A 297 -1.02 2.61 -15.65
C ASP A 297 -1.61 4.02 -15.41
N VAL A 298 -1.37 4.52 -14.20
CA VAL A 298 -1.83 5.87 -13.83
C VAL A 298 -0.62 6.78 -13.72
N LYS A 299 -0.66 7.88 -14.47
CA LYS A 299 0.30 8.97 -14.40
C LYS A 299 -0.38 10.20 -13.80
N ILE A 300 0.38 11.02 -13.11
CA ILE A 300 -0.10 12.29 -12.56
C ILE A 300 0.80 13.43 -13.00
N SER A 301 0.22 14.56 -13.42
CA SER A 301 1.03 15.72 -13.72
C SER A 301 1.64 16.32 -12.46
N ARG A 302 2.81 16.93 -12.59
CA ARG A 302 3.52 17.59 -11.47
C ARG A 302 2.65 18.60 -10.74
N GLY A 303 1.86 19.39 -11.46
CA GLY A 303 0.93 20.36 -10.88
C GLY A 303 -0.15 19.71 -10.03
N ALA A 304 -0.78 18.64 -10.53
CA ALA A 304 -1.80 17.90 -9.76
C ALA A 304 -1.18 17.21 -8.52
N TYR A 305 0.01 16.64 -8.66
CA TYR A 305 0.75 16.00 -7.57
C TYR A 305 1.05 16.98 -6.43
N ARG A 306 1.63 18.15 -6.74
CA ARG A 306 1.90 19.21 -5.75
C ARG A 306 0.63 19.68 -5.05
N CYS A 307 -0.47 19.83 -5.77
CA CYS A 307 -1.77 20.17 -5.18
C CYS A 307 -2.19 19.13 -4.14
N LEU A 308 -2.07 17.83 -4.44
CA LEU A 308 -2.45 16.76 -3.51
C LEU A 308 -1.54 16.70 -2.29
N VAL A 309 -0.21 16.86 -2.45
CA VAL A 309 0.77 16.86 -1.35
C VAL A 309 0.50 17.98 -0.35
N ASN A 310 0.18 19.17 -0.85
CA ASN A 310 -0.02 20.38 -0.04
C ASN A 310 -1.46 20.55 0.45
N ALA A 311 -2.39 19.72 -0.02
CA ALA A 311 -3.80 19.86 0.32
C ALA A 311 -4.11 19.40 1.75
N ASP A 312 -5.07 20.11 2.36
CA ASP A 312 -5.68 19.71 3.63
C ASP A 312 -6.95 18.89 3.36
N PHE A 313 -7.03 17.74 4.00
CA PHE A 313 -8.20 16.87 3.92
C PHE A 313 -8.85 16.74 5.31
N SER A 314 -10.11 17.19 5.44
CA SER A 314 -10.89 17.07 6.68
C SER A 314 -10.98 15.64 7.17
N ASP A 315 -11.14 14.71 6.25
CA ASP A 315 -11.24 13.28 6.52
C ASP A 315 -9.88 12.54 6.41
N ASN A 316 -8.78 13.28 6.57
CA ASN A 316 -7.43 12.75 6.61
C ASN A 316 -7.10 11.83 5.40
N ILE A 317 -6.53 10.66 5.66
CA ILE A 317 -6.13 9.67 4.65
C ILE A 317 -7.33 9.16 3.85
N ALA A 318 -8.51 9.03 4.48
CA ALA A 318 -9.71 8.60 3.78
C ALA A 318 -10.17 9.65 2.76
N GLY A 319 -10.10 10.94 3.12
CA GLY A 319 -10.40 12.05 2.21
C GLY A 319 -9.41 12.12 1.04
N LEU A 320 -8.11 11.99 1.31
CA LEU A 320 -7.08 11.92 0.27
C LEU A 320 -7.35 10.75 -0.70
N ARG A 321 -7.62 9.56 -0.16
CA ARG A 321 -7.93 8.37 -0.98
C ARG A 321 -9.17 8.57 -1.84
N ALA A 322 -10.24 9.12 -1.27
CA ALA A 322 -11.47 9.40 -2.02
C ALA A 322 -11.23 10.43 -3.14
N CYS A 323 -10.41 11.46 -2.88
CA CYS A 323 -10.00 12.44 -3.87
C CYS A 323 -9.24 11.78 -5.03
N VAL A 324 -8.21 10.98 -4.75
CA VAL A 324 -7.43 10.26 -5.76
C VAL A 324 -8.33 9.33 -6.58
N THR A 325 -9.20 8.55 -5.93
CA THR A 325 -10.15 7.68 -6.62
C THR A 325 -11.06 8.45 -7.58
N ASN A 326 -11.59 9.60 -7.14
CA ASN A 326 -12.45 10.45 -7.98
C ASN A 326 -11.69 11.03 -9.18
N CYS A 327 -10.46 11.49 -8.96
CA CYS A 327 -9.60 12.01 -10.04
C CYS A 327 -9.28 10.92 -11.06
N CYS A 328 -8.92 9.72 -10.62
CA CYS A 328 -8.67 8.58 -11.51
C CYS A 328 -9.92 8.15 -12.28
N ALA A 329 -11.10 8.16 -11.65
CA ALA A 329 -12.36 7.85 -12.31
C ALA A 329 -12.68 8.85 -13.42
N LYS A 330 -12.51 10.17 -13.17
CA LYS A 330 -12.68 11.21 -14.19
C LYS A 330 -11.64 11.09 -15.32
N ALA A 331 -10.38 10.82 -14.96
CA ALA A 331 -9.29 10.66 -15.92
C ALA A 331 -9.51 9.43 -16.82
N PHE A 332 -10.07 8.35 -16.27
CA PHE A 332 -10.38 7.13 -17.01
C PHE A 332 -11.40 7.34 -18.13
N LEU A 333 -12.37 8.24 -17.95
CA LEU A 333 -13.35 8.58 -18.98
C LEU A 333 -12.69 9.26 -20.20
N ASN A 334 -11.57 9.94 -19.99
CA ASN A 334 -10.85 10.73 -21.01
C ASN A 334 -9.45 10.13 -21.28
N ARG A 335 -9.30 8.80 -21.14
CA ARG A 335 -8.01 8.14 -21.33
C ARG A 335 -7.49 8.29 -22.75
N GLU A 336 -6.22 8.59 -22.87
CA GLU A 336 -5.50 8.65 -24.14
C GLU A 336 -4.54 7.44 -24.21
N GLY A 337 -4.92 6.41 -24.99
CA GLY A 337 -4.09 5.21 -25.14
C GLY A 337 -4.14 4.24 -23.94
N ASP A 338 -2.97 3.68 -23.57
CA ASP A 338 -2.85 2.59 -22.59
C ASP A 338 -2.70 3.07 -21.13
N TYR A 339 -2.66 4.36 -20.88
CA TYR A 339 -2.49 4.93 -19.55
C TYR A 339 -3.51 6.03 -19.25
N VAL A 340 -3.71 6.29 -17.97
CA VAL A 340 -4.62 7.31 -17.44
C VAL A 340 -3.80 8.47 -16.87
N VAL A 341 -4.14 9.72 -17.23
CA VAL A 341 -3.42 10.91 -16.75
C VAL A 341 -4.28 11.74 -15.82
N VAL A 342 -3.86 11.92 -14.57
CA VAL A 342 -4.48 12.83 -13.62
C VAL A 342 -3.87 14.23 -13.79
N ARG A 343 -4.68 15.18 -14.21
CA ARG A 343 -4.30 16.61 -14.43
C ARG A 343 -4.97 17.54 -13.41
N PRO A 344 -4.46 18.76 -13.20
CA PRO A 344 -4.99 19.69 -12.20
C PRO A 344 -6.49 19.96 -12.33
N TYR A 345 -7.02 20.09 -13.54
CA TYR A 345 -8.44 20.38 -13.78
C TYR A 345 -9.40 19.24 -13.36
N LEU A 346 -8.88 18.04 -13.06
CA LEU A 346 -9.66 16.91 -12.54
C LEU A 346 -9.81 16.96 -11.02
N LEU A 347 -8.98 17.76 -10.35
CA LEU A 347 -9.04 17.95 -8.90
C LEU A 347 -10.30 18.72 -8.49
N PRO A 348 -10.81 18.52 -7.26
CA PRO A 348 -11.86 19.35 -6.71
C PRO A 348 -11.46 20.83 -6.70
N SER A 349 -12.38 21.72 -7.07
CA SER A 349 -12.14 23.16 -7.15
C SER A 349 -11.65 23.79 -5.83
N GLY A 350 -12.11 23.26 -4.69
CA GLY A 350 -11.65 23.69 -3.37
C GLY A 350 -10.16 23.43 -3.12
N LEU A 351 -9.57 22.41 -3.72
CA LEU A 351 -8.14 22.15 -3.60
C LEU A 351 -7.30 23.05 -4.51
N LEU A 352 -7.85 23.43 -5.67
CA LEU A 352 -7.18 24.33 -6.61
C LEU A 352 -7.10 25.77 -6.07
N SER A 353 -8.06 26.19 -5.25
CA SER A 353 -8.08 27.55 -4.66
C SER A 353 -7.23 27.65 -3.39
N SER A 354 -7.03 26.58 -2.66
CA SER A 354 -6.21 26.54 -1.44
C SER A 354 -4.73 26.32 -1.72
N ALA A 355 -4.41 25.61 -2.79
CA ALA A 355 -3.03 25.55 -3.29
C ALA A 355 -2.72 26.96 -3.85
N GLN A 356 -1.78 27.68 -3.23
CA GLN A 356 -1.10 28.75 -3.95
C GLN A 356 -0.46 28.08 -5.16
N ILE A 357 -1.22 28.05 -6.25
CA ILE A 357 -0.69 27.60 -7.53
C ILE A 357 0.37 28.65 -7.85
N ASP A 358 1.62 28.31 -7.59
CA ASP A 358 2.73 28.98 -8.26
C ASP A 358 2.30 29.03 -9.72
N GLN A 359 2.22 30.22 -10.28
CA GLN A 359 1.69 30.49 -11.63
C GLN A 359 2.57 29.87 -12.74
N GLN A 360 3.34 28.86 -12.40
CA GLN A 360 4.06 28.08 -13.39
C GLN A 360 3.07 27.18 -14.14
N PRO A 361 2.98 27.33 -15.46
CA PRO A 361 2.15 26.45 -16.28
C PRO A 361 2.56 25.00 -16.01
N ASP A 362 1.57 24.10 -16.06
CA ASP A 362 1.81 22.64 -16.00
C ASP A 362 2.84 22.31 -17.07
N ASP A 363 4.07 22.02 -16.66
CA ASP A 363 5.24 21.82 -17.54
C ASP A 363 5.14 20.55 -18.37
N GLY A 364 4.00 19.85 -18.30
CA GLY A 364 3.75 18.61 -19.02
C GLY A 364 4.47 17.39 -18.45
N VAL A 365 5.25 17.56 -17.35
CA VAL A 365 5.94 16.46 -16.70
C VAL A 365 4.94 15.54 -16.02
N LEU A 366 5.00 14.26 -16.36
CA LEU A 366 4.16 13.21 -15.82
C LEU A 366 4.97 12.32 -14.87
N ILE A 367 4.45 12.14 -13.66
CA ILE A 367 4.96 11.20 -12.67
C ILE A 367 4.23 9.88 -12.90
N ASP A 368 4.98 8.81 -13.17
CA ASP A 368 4.42 7.47 -13.35
C ASP A 368 4.27 6.79 -11.99
N ALA A 369 3.02 6.60 -11.57
CA ALA A 369 2.75 5.95 -10.29
C ALA A 369 3.04 4.44 -10.30
N SER A 370 3.21 3.81 -11.47
CA SER A 370 3.54 2.38 -11.59
C SER A 370 5.03 2.12 -11.32
N LEU A 371 5.88 3.13 -11.45
CA LEU A 371 7.30 3.04 -11.14
C LEU A 371 7.51 3.16 -9.63
N ASP A 372 8.11 2.17 -9.01
CA ASP A 372 8.64 2.35 -7.67
C ASP A 372 9.79 3.37 -7.70
N ALA A 373 9.92 4.15 -6.63
CA ALA A 373 11.04 5.08 -6.48
C ALA A 373 12.42 4.38 -6.63
N ALA A 374 12.46 3.07 -6.48
CA ALA A 374 13.64 2.24 -6.69
C ALA A 374 13.88 1.84 -8.16
N GLU A 375 12.88 1.91 -9.05
CA GLU A 375 13.01 1.48 -10.46
C GLU A 375 13.09 2.63 -11.48
N SER A 376 12.88 3.87 -11.05
CA SER A 376 13.38 5.04 -11.80
C SER A 376 14.92 5.10 -11.83
N THR A 377 15.55 4.06 -11.34
CA THR A 377 16.96 4.00 -10.91
C THR A 377 17.98 3.76 -12.01
N GLY A 378 17.63 3.33 -13.20
CA GLY A 378 18.65 3.13 -14.23
C GLY A 378 19.44 4.43 -14.53
N PRO A 379 18.85 5.44 -15.16
CA PRO A 379 19.54 6.69 -15.48
C PRO A 379 19.79 7.58 -14.25
N VAL A 380 18.87 7.61 -13.28
CA VAL A 380 19.00 8.43 -12.06
C VAL A 380 20.06 7.88 -11.12
N GLU A 381 20.11 6.57 -10.90
CA GLU A 381 21.12 5.94 -10.05
C GLU A 381 22.50 6.08 -10.65
N GLN A 382 22.64 5.91 -11.95
CA GLN A 382 23.88 6.20 -12.67
C GLN A 382 24.32 7.65 -12.53
N ALA A 383 23.38 8.60 -12.62
CA ALA A 383 23.67 10.00 -12.41
C ALA A 383 24.07 10.30 -10.96
N LEU A 384 23.36 9.72 -9.97
CA LEU A 384 23.69 9.87 -8.55
C LEU A 384 25.03 9.23 -8.20
N ASP A 385 25.35 8.07 -8.73
CA ASP A 385 26.65 7.42 -8.53
C ASP A 385 27.78 8.21 -9.22
N ALA A 386 27.52 8.78 -10.40
CA ALA A 386 28.46 9.71 -11.05
C ALA A 386 28.66 10.95 -10.20
N LEU A 387 27.60 11.56 -9.63
CA LEU A 387 27.74 12.72 -8.74
C LEU A 387 28.51 12.38 -7.45
N CYS A 388 28.31 11.22 -6.86
CA CYS A 388 29.04 10.75 -5.68
C CYS A 388 30.56 10.59 -6.02
N SER A 389 30.88 9.98 -7.17
CA SER A 389 32.24 9.82 -7.63
C SER A 389 32.92 11.16 -7.91
N LEU A 390 32.19 12.13 -8.47
CA LEU A 390 32.70 13.50 -8.69
C LEU A 390 32.96 14.22 -7.36
N ASP A 391 32.11 14.06 -6.37
CA ASP A 391 32.31 14.63 -5.04
C ASP A 391 33.50 14.03 -4.33
N GLU A 392 33.73 12.72 -4.41
CA GLU A 392 34.93 12.07 -3.87
C GLU A 392 36.23 12.60 -4.51
N ARG A 393 36.24 12.71 -5.84
CA ARG A 393 37.38 13.24 -6.59
C ARG A 393 37.64 14.73 -6.31
N PHE A 394 36.59 15.52 -6.13
CA PHE A 394 36.70 16.92 -5.74
C PHE A 394 37.23 17.05 -4.31
N CYS A 395 36.74 16.25 -3.36
CA CYS A 395 37.27 16.23 -1.99
C CYS A 395 38.74 15.75 -1.92
N ALA A 396 39.13 14.87 -2.84
CA ALA A 396 40.53 14.45 -2.99
C ALA A 396 41.44 15.53 -3.64
N GLY A 397 40.88 16.64 -4.12
CA GLY A 397 41.61 17.71 -4.80
C GLY A 397 42.00 17.40 -6.26
N GLU A 398 41.38 16.40 -6.86
CA GLU A 398 41.64 15.95 -8.24
C GLU A 398 40.90 16.78 -9.29
N LEU A 399 39.90 17.54 -8.89
CA LEU A 399 39.03 18.34 -9.77
C LEU A 399 38.99 19.79 -9.30
N SER A 400 39.03 20.72 -10.25
CA SER A 400 38.68 22.11 -10.01
C SER A 400 37.19 22.33 -9.94
N VAL A 401 36.75 23.46 -9.37
CA VAL A 401 35.31 23.80 -9.28
C VAL A 401 34.65 23.81 -10.66
N SER A 402 35.30 24.39 -11.67
CA SER A 402 34.75 24.47 -13.03
C SER A 402 34.63 23.11 -13.70
N GLU A 403 35.55 22.18 -13.45
CA GLU A 403 35.48 20.81 -13.93
C GLU A 403 34.38 20.02 -13.22
N LEU A 404 34.27 20.19 -11.91
CA LEU A 404 33.17 19.58 -11.12
C LEU A 404 31.81 20.01 -11.65
N VAL A 405 31.59 21.32 -11.84
CA VAL A 405 30.31 21.87 -12.36
C VAL A 405 30.05 21.34 -13.76
N SER A 406 30.99 21.36 -14.66
CA SER A 406 30.84 20.90 -16.04
C SER A 406 30.46 19.39 -16.09
N GLN A 407 31.15 18.55 -15.30
CA GLN A 407 30.93 17.13 -15.27
C GLN A 407 29.62 16.78 -14.54
N ALA A 408 29.27 17.51 -13.47
CA ALA A 408 27.98 17.32 -12.76
C ALA A 408 26.79 17.68 -13.66
N VAL A 409 26.85 18.81 -14.38
CA VAL A 409 25.81 19.19 -15.35
C VAL A 409 25.68 18.13 -16.44
N SER A 410 26.79 17.59 -16.92
CA SER A 410 26.76 16.52 -17.93
C SER A 410 26.12 15.21 -17.38
N ALA A 411 26.43 14.86 -16.14
CA ALA A 411 25.90 13.65 -15.49
C ALA A 411 24.40 13.72 -15.25
N VAL A 412 23.83 14.90 -14.96
CA VAL A 412 22.39 15.07 -14.70
C VAL A 412 21.58 15.46 -15.94
N ARG A 413 22.24 15.80 -17.04
CA ARG A 413 21.55 16.20 -18.26
C ARG A 413 20.73 15.03 -18.83
N GLY A 414 19.42 15.23 -18.96
CA GLY A 414 18.46 14.22 -19.42
C GLY A 414 17.82 13.41 -18.30
N VAL A 415 18.17 13.66 -17.03
CA VAL A 415 17.55 13.01 -15.86
C VAL A 415 17.06 14.01 -14.81
N GLU A 416 17.09 15.32 -15.10
CA GLU A 416 16.71 16.40 -14.21
C GLU A 416 15.29 16.21 -13.65
N ASP A 417 14.36 15.76 -14.50
CA ASP A 417 12.97 15.52 -14.12
C ASP A 417 12.79 14.35 -13.17
N HIS A 418 13.70 13.38 -13.21
CA HIS A 418 13.69 12.20 -12.34
C HIS A 418 14.41 12.47 -11.01
N LEU A 419 15.44 13.31 -10.99
CA LEU A 419 16.20 13.64 -9.79
C LEU A 419 15.38 14.38 -8.73
N ILE A 420 14.39 15.17 -9.16
CA ILE A 420 13.50 15.94 -8.26
C ILE A 420 12.57 15.03 -7.47
N PHE A 421 12.28 13.83 -7.97
CA PHE A 421 11.30 12.90 -7.41
C PHE A 421 11.88 11.56 -6.96
N GLY A 422 13.18 11.33 -7.15
CA GLY A 422 13.87 10.10 -6.75
C GLY A 422 13.99 10.02 -5.22
N ARG A 423 13.29 9.07 -4.59
CA ARG A 423 13.50 8.68 -3.21
C ARG A 423 14.55 7.58 -3.14
N GLY A 424 15.39 7.63 -2.14
CA GLY A 424 16.43 6.64 -1.91
C GLY A 424 17.82 7.21 -1.82
N VAL A 425 17.92 8.54 -1.71
CA VAL A 425 19.22 9.20 -1.49
C VAL A 425 19.66 8.90 -0.06
N THR A 426 20.67 8.06 0.09
CA THR A 426 21.30 7.81 1.39
C THR A 426 21.89 9.13 1.93
N SER A 427 22.11 9.22 3.25
CA SER A 427 22.66 10.44 3.87
C SER A 427 24.00 10.89 3.30
N SER A 428 24.78 9.99 2.69
CA SER A 428 26.02 10.30 1.97
C SER A 428 25.75 10.90 0.58
N ARG A 429 24.77 10.35 -0.17
CA ARG A 429 24.34 10.87 -1.48
C ARG A 429 23.72 12.27 -1.35
N SER A 430 22.91 12.50 -0.31
CA SER A 430 22.35 13.82 -0.02
C SER A 430 23.43 14.86 0.22
N ARG A 431 24.47 14.53 1.01
CA ARG A 431 25.60 15.43 1.28
C ARG A 431 26.46 15.71 0.05
N ALA A 432 26.65 14.72 -0.83
CA ALA A 432 27.32 14.90 -2.10
C ALA A 432 26.57 15.89 -2.99
N PHE A 433 25.26 15.69 -3.12
CA PHE A 433 24.38 16.57 -3.88
C PHE A 433 24.39 18.01 -3.35
N GLU A 434 24.26 18.22 -2.04
CA GLU A 434 24.33 19.55 -1.41
C GLU A 434 25.67 20.27 -1.69
N ARG A 435 26.77 19.54 -1.64
CA ARG A 435 28.11 20.13 -1.94
C ARG A 435 28.23 20.54 -3.41
N ILE A 436 27.75 19.71 -4.33
CA ILE A 436 27.78 20.00 -5.77
C ILE A 436 26.86 21.20 -6.07
N VAL A 437 25.65 21.24 -5.52
CA VAL A 437 24.74 22.39 -5.67
C VAL A 437 25.38 23.66 -5.10
N GLY A 438 26.01 23.57 -3.91
CA GLY A 438 26.72 24.68 -3.30
C GLY A 438 27.88 25.19 -4.18
N ALA A 439 28.65 24.29 -4.81
CA ALA A 439 29.72 24.64 -5.72
C ALA A 439 29.21 25.31 -7.02
N VAL A 440 28.09 24.78 -7.58
CA VAL A 440 27.43 25.36 -8.77
C VAL A 440 26.92 26.77 -8.49
N LEU A 441 26.27 26.98 -7.32
CA LEU A 441 25.78 28.30 -6.93
C LEU A 441 26.91 29.30 -6.65
N ALA A 442 28.02 28.82 -6.06
CA ALA A 442 29.22 29.67 -5.83
C ALA A 442 29.88 30.10 -7.14
N ASP A 443 29.95 29.18 -8.13
CA ASP A 443 30.50 29.48 -9.45
C ASP A 443 29.59 30.46 -10.23
N ALA A 444 28.28 30.28 -10.18
CA ALA A 444 27.30 31.19 -10.77
C ALA A 444 27.33 32.59 -10.10
N GLY A 445 27.54 32.67 -8.78
CA GLY A 445 27.63 33.91 -8.02
C GLY A 445 28.92 34.70 -8.24
N SER A 446 29.99 34.05 -8.72
CA SER A 446 31.25 34.73 -9.08
C SER A 446 31.23 35.29 -10.51
N SER A 447 30.17 35.06 -11.27
CA SER A 447 30.00 35.58 -12.65
C SER A 447 29.14 36.84 -12.73
N TYR A 448 28.75 37.44 -11.59
CA TYR A 448 28.06 38.72 -11.45
C TYR A 448 28.98 39.68 -10.64
#